data_1720ae4f1ee942cb78b6fd745cf5e93d
#
_entry.id   1720ae4f1ee942cb78b6fd745cf5e93d
#
_cell.length_a   1.000
_cell.length_b   1.000
_cell.length_c   1.000
_cell.angle_alpha   90.00
_cell.angle_beta   90.00
_cell.angle_gamma   90.00
#
_symmetry.space_group_name_H-M   'P 1'
#
loop_
_entity.id
_entity.type
_entity.pdbx_description
1 polymer ?
#
loop_
_entity_poly.entity_id
_entity_poly.type
_entity_poly.pdbx_seq_one_letter_code
_entity_poly.pdbx_strand_id
1 'polypeptide(L)'
;MSSSSASAARRPRAPSAPATQPVAVGSAAARKRRQTMARRRRRALRRRRARGLALALLAVLGLGGLAVASGVFDTTVREIVLPLRHEDVIRQQAADKGLDATLIAGVIYTESRFRDSQTSSAGALGLMQITPATARDVARKSGGTLFEIDDLATPQVNISYGAYYLRYLLNRFGGDETLALAAYNGGEGNVDRWLAAATQRGEPFRVSTIPFRETREYVTRVREAELAYSAKYPRELGL
;
A
#
# COMPACT_ATOMS: atom_id res chain seq x y z
N MET A 1 -2.55 4.97 106.36
CA MET A 1 -1.90 4.01 107.30
C MET A 1 -0.70 3.44 106.55
N SER A 2 0.45 3.66 107.14
CA SER A 2 1.70 2.87 107.21
C SER A 2 2.39 2.62 105.86
N SER A 3 3.45 3.29 105.55
CA SER A 3 4.87 3.18 105.96
C SER A 3 5.52 1.90 105.46
N SER A 4 6.54 1.99 104.62
CA SER A 4 7.90 1.69 105.14
C SER A 4 8.93 1.79 104.02
N SER A 5 9.94 2.52 104.32
CA SER A 5 11.22 2.68 103.66
C SER A 5 12.04 1.42 103.65
N ALA A 6 12.83 1.17 102.56
CA ALA A 6 14.05 0.41 102.63
C ALA A 6 15.11 0.91 101.64
N SER A 7 16.14 1.41 102.29
CA SER A 7 17.48 1.68 101.79
C SER A 7 18.09 0.52 100.99
N ALA A 8 18.68 0.77 99.85
CA ALA A 8 19.57 -0.21 99.25
C ALA A 8 20.82 0.45 98.68
N ALA A 9 21.90 -0.07 99.03
CA ALA A 9 23.28 0.27 98.91
C ALA A 9 23.78 0.55 97.48
N ARG A 10 24.63 1.54 97.36
CA ARG A 10 25.49 1.82 96.21
C ARG A 10 26.55 0.73 96.09
N ARG A 11 26.56 0.10 94.87
CA ARG A 11 27.74 -0.69 94.43
C ARG A 11 28.68 0.18 93.61
N PRO A 12 29.98 -0.03 93.71
CA PRO A 12 30.98 0.83 93.03
C PRO A 12 31.05 0.46 91.52
N ARG A 13 31.22 1.51 90.74
CA ARG A 13 31.37 1.46 89.26
C ARG A 13 32.74 0.95 88.90
N ALA A 14 32.78 -0.17 88.17
CA ALA A 14 33.99 -0.71 87.46
C ALA A 14 34.50 0.24 86.36
N PRO A 15 35.78 0.38 86.15
CA PRO A 15 36.34 1.27 85.16
C PRO A 15 36.02 0.74 83.74
N SER A 16 35.53 1.62 82.89
CA SER A 16 35.25 1.37 81.47
C SER A 16 36.54 1.12 80.68
N ALA A 17 36.61 -0.04 80.03
CA ALA A 17 37.68 -0.40 79.08
C ALA A 17 37.62 0.54 77.86
N PRO A 18 38.76 0.92 77.30
CA PRO A 18 38.79 1.75 76.06
C PRO A 18 38.20 0.97 74.84
N ALA A 19 37.25 1.65 74.19
CA ALA A 19 36.69 1.15 72.97
C ALA A 19 37.77 1.10 71.85
N THR A 20 38.20 -0.10 71.47
CA THR A 20 39.03 -0.31 70.31
C THR A 20 38.19 -0.03 69.05
N GLN A 21 38.45 1.08 68.41
CA GLN A 21 37.92 1.37 67.06
C GLN A 21 38.47 0.36 66.05
N PRO A 22 37.63 -0.28 65.20
CA PRO A 22 38.15 -1.15 64.18
C PRO A 22 38.86 -0.32 63.11
N VAL A 23 40.14 -0.58 62.93
CA VAL A 23 40.99 0.04 61.92
C VAL A 23 40.49 -0.41 60.52
N ALA A 24 39.88 0.49 59.81
CA ALA A 24 39.39 0.29 58.42
C ALA A 24 40.55 0.29 57.43
N VAL A 25 41.47 -0.69 57.57
CA VAL A 25 42.53 -0.91 56.58
C VAL A 25 42.08 -1.99 55.61
N GLY A 26 41.45 -1.59 54.54
CA GLY A 26 40.99 -2.50 53.51
C GLY A 26 40.11 -1.88 52.42
N SER A 27 39.69 -0.62 52.62
CA SER A 27 38.58 -0.05 51.84
C SER A 27 38.97 0.47 50.45
N ALA A 28 40.12 1.05 50.24
CA ALA A 28 40.50 1.72 48.99
C ALA A 28 40.91 0.68 47.88
N ALA A 29 41.70 -0.31 48.24
CA ALA A 29 42.12 -1.37 47.29
C ALA A 29 40.95 -2.28 46.90
N ALA A 30 40.08 -2.62 47.88
CA ALA A 30 38.86 -3.39 47.58
C ALA A 30 37.86 -2.59 46.72
N ARG A 31 37.69 -1.32 46.95
CA ARG A 31 36.86 -0.45 46.12
C ARG A 31 37.41 -0.34 44.70
N LYS A 32 38.73 -0.17 44.53
CA LYS A 32 39.38 -0.10 43.21
C LYS A 32 39.24 -1.43 42.44
N ARG A 33 39.38 -2.57 43.10
CA ARG A 33 39.14 -3.91 42.52
C ARG A 33 37.67 -4.10 42.09
N ARG A 34 36.70 -3.70 42.91
CA ARG A 34 35.27 -3.76 42.59
C ARG A 34 34.95 -2.88 41.39
N GLN A 35 35.50 -1.67 41.30
CA GLN A 35 35.30 -0.75 40.19
C GLN A 35 35.91 -1.30 38.85
N THR A 36 37.10 -1.88 38.92
CA THR A 36 37.72 -2.50 37.72
C THR A 36 36.96 -3.71 37.24
N MET A 37 36.46 -4.57 38.15
CA MET A 37 35.60 -5.72 37.80
C MET A 37 34.25 -5.25 37.21
N ALA A 38 33.61 -4.24 37.77
CA ALA A 38 32.38 -3.67 37.26
C ALA A 38 32.58 -3.07 35.83
N ARG A 39 33.72 -2.36 35.60
CA ARG A 39 34.06 -1.83 34.26
C ARG A 39 34.33 -2.96 33.26
N ARG A 40 35.01 -4.04 33.66
CA ARG A 40 35.22 -5.22 32.81
C ARG A 40 33.91 -5.90 32.45
N ARG A 41 33.01 -6.11 33.42
CA ARG A 41 31.66 -6.68 33.18
C ARG A 41 30.83 -5.82 32.24
N ARG A 42 30.80 -4.50 32.42
CA ARG A 42 30.09 -3.57 31.51
C ARG A 42 30.67 -3.59 30.10
N ARG A 43 32.01 -3.66 29.94
CA ARG A 43 32.66 -3.82 28.62
C ARG A 43 32.33 -5.16 27.97
N ALA A 44 32.30 -6.24 28.72
CA ALA A 44 31.94 -7.56 28.21
C ALA A 44 30.45 -7.63 27.77
N LEU A 45 29.55 -7.03 28.55
CA LEU A 45 28.12 -6.93 28.19
C LEU A 45 27.90 -6.08 26.94
N ARG A 46 28.60 -4.93 26.83
CA ARG A 46 28.56 -4.08 25.62
C ARG A 46 29.06 -4.84 24.38
N ARG A 47 30.17 -5.59 24.51
CA ARG A 47 30.70 -6.42 23.41
C ARG A 47 29.73 -7.55 23.02
N ARG A 48 29.09 -8.21 24.01
CA ARG A 48 28.07 -9.23 23.72
C ARG A 48 26.85 -8.64 23.02
N ARG A 49 26.36 -7.49 23.47
CA ARG A 49 25.25 -6.76 22.81
C ARG A 49 25.62 -6.31 21.40
N ALA A 50 26.82 -5.75 21.21
CA ALA A 50 27.31 -5.35 19.89
C ALA A 50 27.44 -6.53 18.92
N ARG A 51 27.94 -7.70 19.41
CA ARG A 51 28.01 -8.94 18.62
C ARG A 51 26.62 -9.47 18.27
N GLY A 52 25.68 -9.43 19.23
CA GLY A 52 24.30 -9.83 18.98
C GLY A 52 23.60 -8.93 17.93
N LEU A 53 23.81 -7.61 18.00
CA LEU A 53 23.31 -6.68 17.01
C LEU A 53 23.94 -6.89 15.62
N ALA A 54 25.26 -7.14 15.56
CA ALA A 54 25.94 -7.44 14.31
C ALA A 54 25.44 -8.74 13.65
N LEU A 55 25.23 -9.78 14.45
CA LEU A 55 24.67 -11.06 13.96
C LEU A 55 23.21 -10.90 13.50
N ALA A 56 22.39 -10.13 14.23
CA ALA A 56 21.03 -9.82 13.82
C ALA A 56 21.01 -9.02 12.49
N LEU A 57 21.90 -8.04 12.34
CA LEU A 57 22.03 -7.29 11.10
C LEU A 57 22.45 -8.19 9.92
N LEU A 58 23.42 -9.08 10.14
CA LEU A 58 23.86 -10.04 9.11
C LEU A 58 22.74 -11.03 8.76
N ALA A 59 21.93 -11.46 9.73
CA ALA A 59 20.77 -12.31 9.46
C ALA A 59 19.71 -11.58 8.63
N VAL A 60 19.42 -10.32 8.94
CA VAL A 60 18.49 -9.48 8.16
C VAL A 60 19.01 -9.25 6.74
N LEU A 61 20.31 -8.94 6.59
CA LEU A 61 20.93 -8.78 5.27
C LEU A 61 20.94 -10.09 4.47
N GLY A 62 21.22 -11.23 5.15
CA GLY A 62 21.17 -12.54 4.53
C GLY A 62 19.77 -12.95 4.08
N LEU A 63 18.74 -12.71 4.91
CA LEU A 63 17.33 -12.95 4.55
C LEU A 63 16.87 -12.00 3.43
N GLY A 64 17.27 -10.74 3.49
CA GLY A 64 16.99 -9.78 2.41
C GLY A 64 17.65 -10.19 1.10
N GLY A 65 18.93 -10.59 1.13
CA GLY A 65 19.64 -11.09 -0.04
C GLY A 65 19.01 -12.37 -0.62
N LEU A 66 18.57 -13.30 0.25
CA LEU A 66 17.86 -14.52 -0.17
C LEU A 66 16.51 -14.18 -0.82
N ALA A 67 15.74 -13.25 -0.23
CA ALA A 67 14.47 -12.81 -0.78
C ALA A 67 14.61 -12.16 -2.17
N VAL A 68 15.67 -11.36 -2.38
CA VAL A 68 16.01 -10.80 -3.69
C VAL A 68 16.42 -11.90 -4.68
N ALA A 69 17.29 -12.83 -4.25
CA ALA A 69 17.77 -13.93 -5.11
C ALA A 69 16.66 -14.93 -5.47
N SER A 70 15.66 -15.13 -4.60
CA SER A 70 14.52 -16.03 -4.85
C SER A 70 13.40 -15.40 -5.69
N GLY A 71 13.50 -14.11 -6.06
CA GLY A 71 12.45 -13.39 -6.79
C GLY A 71 11.21 -13.04 -5.95
N VAL A 72 11.16 -13.44 -4.68
CA VAL A 72 10.02 -13.14 -3.77
C VAL A 72 9.84 -11.64 -3.61
N PHE A 73 10.95 -10.90 -3.52
CA PHE A 73 10.91 -9.44 -3.44
C PHE A 73 10.33 -8.81 -4.71
N ASP A 74 10.71 -9.32 -5.88
CA ASP A 74 10.21 -8.81 -7.17
C ASP A 74 8.71 -9.09 -7.33
N THR A 75 8.25 -10.28 -6.95
CA THR A 75 6.82 -10.65 -6.97
C THR A 75 6.00 -9.76 -6.04
N THR A 76 6.49 -9.54 -4.81
CA THR A 76 5.78 -8.68 -3.83
C THR A 76 5.71 -7.21 -4.28
N VAL A 77 6.81 -6.68 -4.82
CA VAL A 77 6.83 -5.32 -5.39
C VAL A 77 5.92 -5.23 -6.61
N ARG A 78 5.86 -6.27 -7.42
CA ARG A 78 4.92 -6.36 -8.54
C ARG A 78 3.48 -6.16 -8.09
N GLU A 79 3.01 -6.95 -7.12
CA GLU A 79 1.63 -6.89 -6.63
C GLU A 79 1.28 -5.54 -5.99
N ILE A 80 2.24 -4.87 -5.35
CA ILE A 80 2.01 -3.56 -4.72
C ILE A 80 1.98 -2.42 -5.77
N VAL A 81 2.88 -2.44 -6.74
CA VAL A 81 3.05 -1.34 -7.70
C VAL A 81 2.12 -1.46 -8.90
N LEU A 82 1.90 -2.68 -9.39
CA LEU A 82 1.04 -2.96 -10.53
C LEU A 82 0.24 -4.24 -10.27
N PRO A 83 -0.82 -4.19 -9.44
CA PRO A 83 -1.63 -5.35 -9.10
C PRO A 83 -2.39 -5.86 -10.33
N LEU A 84 -2.53 -7.17 -10.45
CA LEU A 84 -3.44 -7.82 -11.40
C LEU A 84 -4.35 -8.77 -10.63
N ARG A 85 -5.64 -8.64 -10.82
CA ARG A 85 -6.70 -9.48 -10.28
C ARG A 85 -7.77 -9.68 -11.34
N HIS A 86 -8.57 -10.73 -11.19
CA HIS A 86 -9.68 -11.02 -12.11
C HIS A 86 -9.23 -11.17 -13.58
N GLU A 87 -8.01 -11.70 -13.78
CA GLU A 87 -7.42 -11.87 -15.13
C GLU A 87 -8.24 -12.79 -16.02
N ASP A 88 -8.90 -13.77 -15.46
CA ASP A 88 -9.84 -14.66 -16.17
C ASP A 88 -11.04 -13.89 -16.74
N VAL A 89 -11.64 -13.02 -15.90
CA VAL A 89 -12.75 -12.15 -16.33
C VAL A 89 -12.29 -11.13 -17.37
N ILE A 90 -11.10 -10.55 -17.18
CA ILE A 90 -10.53 -9.58 -18.12
C ILE A 90 -10.32 -10.24 -19.48
N ARG A 91 -9.70 -11.44 -19.54
CA ARG A 91 -9.51 -12.18 -20.79
C ARG A 91 -10.84 -12.55 -21.47
N GLN A 92 -11.80 -13.03 -20.66
CA GLN A 92 -13.14 -13.34 -21.19
C GLN A 92 -13.77 -12.11 -21.83
N GLN A 93 -13.80 -10.97 -21.11
CA GLN A 93 -14.42 -9.76 -21.63
C GLN A 93 -13.64 -9.14 -22.80
N ALA A 94 -12.33 -9.30 -22.84
CA ALA A 94 -11.50 -8.92 -23.98
C ALA A 94 -11.89 -9.73 -25.23
N ALA A 95 -11.97 -11.06 -25.11
CA ALA A 95 -12.39 -11.95 -26.20
C ALA A 95 -13.82 -11.67 -26.67
N ASP A 96 -14.78 -11.58 -25.74
CA ASP A 96 -16.22 -11.37 -26.05
C ASP A 96 -16.48 -10.04 -26.78
N LYS A 97 -15.69 -9.02 -26.48
CA LYS A 97 -15.90 -7.66 -27.00
C LYS A 97 -14.83 -7.23 -28.02
N GLY A 98 -13.87 -8.11 -28.33
CA GLY A 98 -12.78 -7.79 -29.25
C GLY A 98 -11.90 -6.65 -28.76
N LEU A 99 -11.65 -6.57 -27.44
CA LEU A 99 -10.78 -5.58 -26.81
C LEU A 99 -9.41 -6.20 -26.51
N ASP A 100 -8.40 -5.33 -26.35
CA ASP A 100 -7.14 -5.76 -25.76
C ASP A 100 -7.33 -5.94 -24.24
N ALA A 101 -6.88 -7.09 -23.71
CA ALA A 101 -6.94 -7.37 -22.27
C ALA A 101 -6.05 -6.40 -21.47
N THR A 102 -4.95 -5.93 -22.05
CA THR A 102 -4.07 -4.94 -21.44
C THR A 102 -4.72 -3.56 -21.35
N LEU A 103 -5.52 -3.18 -22.34
CA LEU A 103 -6.30 -1.95 -22.31
C LEU A 103 -7.35 -1.99 -21.18
N ILE A 104 -8.08 -3.11 -21.02
CA ILE A 104 -9.03 -3.29 -19.90
C ILE A 104 -8.29 -3.19 -18.57
N ALA A 105 -7.16 -3.88 -18.41
CA ALA A 105 -6.35 -3.84 -17.19
C ALA A 105 -5.82 -2.42 -16.92
N GLY A 106 -5.39 -1.68 -17.94
CA GLY A 106 -4.95 -0.29 -17.85
C GLY A 106 -6.05 0.65 -17.36
N VAL A 107 -7.28 0.48 -17.86
CA VAL A 107 -8.47 1.22 -17.38
C VAL A 107 -8.75 0.89 -15.92
N ILE A 108 -8.85 -0.39 -15.55
CA ILE A 108 -9.10 -0.82 -14.17
C ILE A 108 -8.04 -0.25 -13.21
N TYR A 109 -6.77 -0.32 -13.59
CA TYR A 109 -5.69 0.23 -12.78
C TYR A 109 -5.82 1.75 -12.59
N THR A 110 -6.17 2.47 -13.64
CA THR A 110 -6.30 3.92 -13.60
C THR A 110 -7.52 4.36 -12.77
N GLU A 111 -8.62 3.62 -12.86
CA GLU A 111 -9.88 3.90 -12.18
C GLU A 111 -9.85 3.54 -10.69
N SER A 112 -9.40 2.34 -10.34
CA SER A 112 -9.54 1.81 -8.98
C SER A 112 -8.26 1.26 -8.38
N ARG A 113 -7.18 1.09 -9.14
CA ARG A 113 -6.02 0.30 -8.76
C ARG A 113 -6.39 -1.13 -8.35
N PHE A 114 -7.33 -1.74 -9.05
CA PHE A 114 -7.89 -3.05 -8.75
C PHE A 114 -8.53 -3.16 -7.36
N ARG A 115 -9.11 -2.07 -6.83
CA ARG A 115 -9.88 -2.08 -5.58
C ARG A 115 -11.34 -2.31 -5.91
N ASP A 116 -11.85 -3.50 -5.56
CA ASP A 116 -13.19 -3.97 -5.95
C ASP A 116 -14.31 -3.06 -5.38
N SER A 117 -14.15 -2.55 -4.15
CA SER A 117 -15.17 -1.75 -3.45
C SER A 117 -14.96 -0.23 -3.59
N GLN A 118 -14.23 0.22 -4.63
CA GLN A 118 -13.98 1.65 -4.84
C GLN A 118 -15.30 2.37 -5.17
N THR A 119 -15.57 3.46 -4.44
CA THR A 119 -16.65 4.40 -4.76
C THR A 119 -16.07 5.80 -4.84
N SER A 120 -16.37 6.52 -5.92
CA SER A 120 -15.94 7.90 -6.09
C SER A 120 -16.91 8.89 -5.44
N SER A 121 -16.47 10.15 -5.25
CA SER A 121 -17.34 11.24 -4.80
C SER A 121 -18.50 11.52 -5.75
N ALA A 122 -18.36 11.17 -7.03
CA ALA A 122 -19.40 11.29 -8.05
C ALA A 122 -20.33 10.05 -8.10
N GLY A 123 -20.15 9.08 -7.20
CA GLY A 123 -20.96 7.86 -7.14
C GLY A 123 -20.61 6.81 -8.21
N ALA A 124 -19.44 6.89 -8.83
CA ALA A 124 -18.95 5.81 -9.69
C ALA A 124 -18.50 4.62 -8.84
N LEU A 125 -18.75 3.39 -9.32
CA LEU A 125 -18.65 2.16 -8.55
C LEU A 125 -17.67 1.16 -9.17
N GLY A 126 -16.91 0.49 -8.30
CA GLY A 126 -16.15 -0.73 -8.59
C GLY A 126 -14.88 -0.52 -9.40
N LEU A 127 -14.39 -1.61 -9.98
CA LEU A 127 -13.10 -1.71 -10.65
C LEU A 127 -12.91 -0.73 -11.81
N MET A 128 -13.95 -0.57 -12.64
CA MET A 128 -13.92 0.30 -13.82
C MET A 128 -14.69 1.62 -13.59
N GLN A 129 -15.04 1.95 -12.33
CA GLN A 129 -15.70 3.20 -11.92
C GLN A 129 -16.90 3.57 -12.79
N ILE A 130 -17.84 2.63 -12.91
CA ILE A 130 -19.06 2.84 -13.70
C ILE A 130 -20.07 3.66 -12.89
N THR A 131 -20.53 4.77 -13.47
CA THR A 131 -21.59 5.57 -12.85
C THR A 131 -22.94 4.86 -12.99
N PRO A 132 -23.90 5.07 -12.05
CA PRO A 132 -25.25 4.54 -12.20
C PRO A 132 -25.94 4.91 -13.50
N ALA A 133 -25.67 6.12 -14.03
CA ALA A 133 -26.23 6.57 -15.30
C ALA A 133 -25.66 5.75 -16.47
N THR A 134 -24.35 5.60 -16.53
CA THR A 134 -23.66 4.77 -17.55
C THR A 134 -24.13 3.32 -17.47
N ALA A 135 -24.25 2.75 -16.26
CA ALA A 135 -24.71 1.37 -16.08
C ALA A 135 -26.12 1.15 -16.61
N ARG A 136 -27.05 2.06 -16.33
CA ARG A 136 -28.43 1.97 -16.89
C ARG A 136 -28.44 2.08 -18.41
N ASP A 137 -27.57 2.93 -18.97
CA ASP A 137 -27.45 3.05 -20.43
C ASP A 137 -26.88 1.78 -21.06
N VAL A 138 -25.83 1.21 -20.46
CA VAL A 138 -25.29 -0.10 -20.86
C VAL A 138 -26.33 -1.20 -20.76
N ALA A 139 -27.06 -1.30 -19.63
CA ALA A 139 -28.13 -2.28 -19.45
C ALA A 139 -29.18 -2.21 -20.58
N ARG A 140 -29.66 -1.01 -20.90
CA ARG A 140 -30.60 -0.81 -22.02
C ARG A 140 -30.04 -1.24 -23.37
N LYS A 141 -28.78 -0.89 -23.66
CA LYS A 141 -28.14 -1.20 -24.94
C LYS A 141 -27.74 -2.66 -25.09
N SER A 142 -27.38 -3.33 -23.99
CA SER A 142 -26.98 -4.75 -23.96
C SER A 142 -28.14 -5.72 -23.77
N GLY A 143 -29.35 -5.24 -23.49
CA GLY A 143 -30.52 -6.08 -23.19
C GLY A 143 -30.56 -6.63 -21.75
N GLY A 144 -29.81 -6.03 -20.83
CA GLY A 144 -29.76 -6.40 -19.40
C GLY A 144 -31.02 -5.98 -18.65
N THR A 145 -32.08 -6.78 -18.72
CA THR A 145 -33.42 -6.45 -18.14
C THR A 145 -33.52 -6.66 -16.63
N LEU A 146 -32.59 -7.43 -16.04
CA LEU A 146 -32.58 -7.77 -14.60
C LEU A 146 -31.47 -7.06 -13.82
N PHE A 147 -30.78 -6.11 -14.46
CA PHE A 147 -29.65 -5.39 -13.84
C PHE A 147 -30.14 -4.44 -12.74
N GLU A 148 -29.51 -4.54 -11.58
CA GLU A 148 -29.60 -3.59 -10.47
C GLU A 148 -28.28 -2.86 -10.24
N ILE A 149 -28.32 -1.65 -9.69
CA ILE A 149 -27.10 -0.84 -9.48
C ILE A 149 -26.13 -1.54 -8.52
N ASP A 150 -26.62 -2.26 -7.54
CA ASP A 150 -25.81 -2.99 -6.56
C ASP A 150 -25.01 -4.13 -7.19
N ASP A 151 -25.41 -4.64 -8.37
CA ASP A 151 -24.65 -5.63 -9.12
C ASP A 151 -23.26 -5.12 -9.54
N LEU A 152 -23.09 -3.80 -9.65
CA LEU A 152 -21.77 -3.19 -9.92
C LEU A 152 -20.73 -3.42 -8.81
N ALA A 153 -21.13 -3.84 -7.62
CA ALA A 153 -20.21 -4.27 -6.59
C ALA A 153 -19.53 -5.61 -6.93
N THR A 154 -20.12 -6.38 -7.85
CA THR A 154 -19.57 -7.66 -8.30
C THR A 154 -18.53 -7.44 -9.38
N PRO A 155 -17.27 -7.91 -9.23
CA PRO A 155 -16.20 -7.72 -10.21
C PRO A 155 -16.57 -8.13 -11.63
N GLN A 156 -17.21 -9.28 -11.80
CA GLN A 156 -17.62 -9.80 -13.10
C GLN A 156 -18.58 -8.86 -13.82
N VAL A 157 -19.60 -8.35 -13.10
CA VAL A 157 -20.58 -7.41 -13.66
C VAL A 157 -19.90 -6.08 -13.97
N ASN A 158 -19.10 -5.55 -13.05
CA ASN A 158 -18.42 -4.28 -13.20
C ASN A 158 -17.48 -4.27 -14.42
N ILE A 159 -16.62 -5.28 -14.56
CA ILE A 159 -15.71 -5.43 -15.70
C ILE A 159 -16.51 -5.62 -17.00
N SER A 160 -17.58 -6.42 -16.99
CA SER A 160 -18.41 -6.64 -18.18
C SER A 160 -19.06 -5.35 -18.68
N TYR A 161 -19.60 -4.54 -17.76
CA TYR A 161 -20.25 -3.26 -18.09
C TYR A 161 -19.23 -2.22 -18.56
N GLY A 162 -18.10 -2.13 -17.87
CA GLY A 162 -17.02 -1.23 -18.25
C GLY A 162 -16.41 -1.58 -19.61
N ALA A 163 -16.16 -2.85 -19.87
CA ALA A 163 -15.67 -3.33 -21.16
C ALA A 163 -16.69 -3.12 -22.29
N TYR A 164 -17.99 -3.32 -22.02
CA TYR A 164 -19.06 -3.01 -22.97
C TYR A 164 -19.05 -1.51 -23.33
N TYR A 165 -18.99 -0.64 -22.31
CA TYR A 165 -18.96 0.80 -22.53
C TYR A 165 -17.71 1.25 -23.27
N LEU A 166 -16.55 0.69 -22.95
CA LEU A 166 -15.30 0.96 -23.67
C LEU A 166 -15.39 0.53 -25.15
N ARG A 167 -15.93 -0.65 -25.45
CA ARG A 167 -16.16 -1.09 -26.82
C ARG A 167 -17.15 -0.20 -27.56
N TYR A 168 -18.22 0.19 -26.90
CA TYR A 168 -19.19 1.16 -27.46
C TYR A 168 -18.49 2.46 -27.88
N LEU A 169 -17.65 3.01 -27.00
CA LEU A 169 -16.91 4.25 -27.29
C LEU A 169 -15.90 4.07 -28.42
N LEU A 170 -15.16 2.96 -28.45
CA LEU A 170 -14.26 2.64 -29.57
C LEU A 170 -15.02 2.58 -30.90
N ASN A 171 -16.16 1.90 -30.96
CA ASN A 171 -16.99 1.84 -32.14
C ASN A 171 -17.50 3.22 -32.55
N ARG A 172 -17.96 4.03 -31.59
CA ARG A 172 -18.44 5.39 -31.81
C ARG A 172 -17.37 6.30 -32.40
N PHE A 173 -16.13 6.16 -31.97
CA PHE A 173 -15.01 7.00 -32.41
C PHE A 173 -14.09 6.31 -33.45
N GLY A 174 -14.63 5.35 -34.20
CA GLY A 174 -13.91 4.74 -35.35
C GLY A 174 -12.66 3.95 -34.95
N GLY A 175 -12.60 3.45 -33.73
CA GLY A 175 -11.44 2.71 -33.22
C GLY A 175 -10.34 3.59 -32.62
N ASP A 176 -10.51 4.92 -32.60
CA ASP A 176 -9.53 5.80 -31.97
C ASP A 176 -9.59 5.68 -30.45
N GLU A 177 -8.57 5.01 -29.87
CA GLU A 177 -8.47 4.79 -28.44
C GLU A 177 -8.30 6.08 -27.64
N THR A 178 -7.64 7.09 -28.20
CA THR A 178 -7.48 8.38 -27.53
C THR A 178 -8.83 9.05 -27.32
N LEU A 179 -9.66 9.05 -28.34
CA LEU A 179 -11.02 9.59 -28.29
C LEU A 179 -11.92 8.77 -27.36
N ALA A 180 -11.84 7.43 -27.45
CA ALA A 180 -12.63 6.55 -26.61
C ALA A 180 -12.27 6.72 -25.12
N LEU A 181 -10.99 6.76 -24.77
CA LEU A 181 -10.53 7.00 -23.41
C LEU A 181 -10.88 8.41 -22.89
N ALA A 182 -10.75 9.42 -23.77
CA ALA A 182 -11.17 10.77 -23.43
C ALA A 182 -12.68 10.85 -23.17
N ALA A 183 -13.49 10.11 -23.91
CA ALA A 183 -14.94 10.03 -23.73
C ALA A 183 -15.32 9.20 -22.49
N TYR A 184 -14.57 8.14 -22.18
CA TYR A 184 -14.77 7.34 -20.99
C TYR A 184 -14.69 8.18 -19.71
N ASN A 185 -13.65 9.01 -19.59
CA ASN A 185 -13.44 9.89 -18.44
C ASN A 185 -14.17 11.21 -18.55
N GLY A 186 -14.08 11.88 -19.69
CA GLY A 186 -14.58 13.24 -19.90
C GLY A 186 -16.03 13.32 -20.40
N GLY A 187 -16.60 12.20 -20.83
CA GLY A 187 -17.95 12.12 -21.42
C GLY A 187 -18.00 12.41 -22.92
N GLU A 188 -18.84 11.65 -23.63
CA GLU A 188 -18.99 11.70 -25.09
C GLU A 188 -19.29 13.10 -25.64
N GLY A 189 -20.24 13.80 -25.02
CA GLY A 189 -20.63 15.13 -25.49
C GLY A 189 -19.52 16.20 -25.36
N ASN A 190 -18.56 16.01 -24.46
CA ASN A 190 -17.38 16.86 -24.38
C ASN A 190 -16.44 16.57 -25.56
N VAL A 191 -16.19 15.30 -25.84
CA VAL A 191 -15.32 14.89 -26.96
C VAL A 191 -15.90 15.35 -28.30
N ASP A 192 -17.21 15.23 -28.49
CA ASP A 192 -17.88 15.74 -29.70
C ASP A 192 -17.63 17.27 -29.89
N ARG A 193 -17.77 18.06 -28.83
CA ARG A 193 -17.48 19.50 -28.88
C ARG A 193 -16.01 19.80 -29.15
N TRP A 194 -15.09 19.03 -28.57
CA TRP A 194 -13.66 19.23 -28.78
C TRP A 194 -13.24 18.87 -30.21
N LEU A 195 -13.83 17.80 -30.78
CA LEU A 195 -13.61 17.40 -32.17
C LEU A 195 -14.14 18.47 -33.14
N ALA A 196 -15.35 18.94 -32.92
CA ALA A 196 -15.91 20.02 -33.77
C ALA A 196 -15.04 21.30 -33.75
N ALA A 197 -14.55 21.66 -32.55
CA ALA A 197 -13.66 22.81 -32.41
C ALA A 197 -12.29 22.60 -33.07
N ALA A 198 -11.71 21.39 -33.01
CA ALA A 198 -10.47 21.06 -33.69
C ALA A 198 -10.65 21.10 -35.22
N THR A 199 -11.74 20.53 -35.74
CA THR A 199 -12.10 20.55 -37.15
C THR A 199 -12.27 21.99 -37.68
N GLN A 200 -12.95 22.86 -36.92
CA GLN A 200 -13.11 24.28 -37.29
C GLN A 200 -11.77 25.02 -37.41
N ARG A 201 -10.77 24.63 -36.63
CA ARG A 201 -9.40 25.20 -36.69
C ARG A 201 -8.51 24.51 -37.74
N GLY A 202 -8.97 23.45 -38.39
CA GLY A 202 -8.15 22.64 -39.28
C GLY A 202 -7.03 21.88 -38.57
N GLU A 203 -7.20 21.60 -37.28
CA GLU A 203 -6.19 20.95 -36.42
C GLU A 203 -6.55 19.49 -36.14
N PRO A 204 -5.58 18.57 -36.14
CA PRO A 204 -5.84 17.22 -35.70
C PRO A 204 -6.11 17.16 -34.19
N PHE A 205 -7.05 16.31 -33.77
CA PHE A 205 -7.26 16.05 -32.34
C PHE A 205 -6.06 15.29 -31.77
N ARG A 206 -5.58 15.73 -30.61
CA ARG A 206 -4.45 15.12 -29.88
C ARG A 206 -4.72 15.17 -28.40
N VAL A 207 -4.10 14.28 -27.61
CA VAL A 207 -4.18 14.31 -26.14
C VAL A 207 -3.87 15.70 -25.58
N SER A 208 -2.85 16.37 -26.11
CA SER A 208 -2.44 17.72 -25.68
C SER A 208 -3.52 18.80 -25.91
N THR A 209 -4.46 18.57 -26.84
CA THR A 209 -5.53 19.52 -27.17
C THR A 209 -6.83 19.28 -26.37
N ILE A 210 -6.89 18.23 -25.55
CA ILE A 210 -8.01 17.99 -24.65
C ILE A 210 -8.08 19.14 -23.61
N PRO A 211 -9.17 19.90 -23.53
CA PRO A 211 -9.25 21.07 -22.63
C PRO A 211 -9.19 20.71 -21.15
N PHE A 212 -9.77 19.58 -20.76
CA PHE A 212 -9.79 19.13 -19.36
C PHE A 212 -8.46 18.47 -18.99
N ARG A 213 -7.74 19.05 -18.04
CA ARG A 213 -6.47 18.54 -17.55
C ARG A 213 -6.60 17.12 -17.01
N GLU A 214 -7.64 16.86 -16.23
CA GLU A 214 -7.92 15.53 -15.65
C GLU A 214 -8.02 14.47 -16.75
N THR A 215 -8.79 14.75 -17.81
CA THR A 215 -8.97 13.83 -18.93
C THR A 215 -7.70 13.63 -19.74
N ARG A 216 -6.87 14.66 -19.93
CA ARG A 216 -5.54 14.50 -20.55
C ARG A 216 -4.66 13.54 -19.76
N GLU A 217 -4.58 13.76 -18.45
CA GLU A 217 -3.80 12.94 -17.53
C GLU A 217 -4.36 11.51 -17.45
N TYR A 218 -5.68 11.38 -17.51
CA TYR A 218 -6.34 10.05 -17.55
C TYR A 218 -5.91 9.24 -18.77
N VAL A 219 -6.05 9.81 -19.97
CA VAL A 219 -5.66 9.13 -21.22
C VAL A 219 -4.19 8.71 -21.16
N THR A 220 -3.31 9.59 -20.71
CA THR A 220 -1.87 9.28 -20.57
C THR A 220 -1.65 8.13 -19.60
N ARG A 221 -2.27 8.18 -18.41
CA ARG A 221 -2.12 7.12 -17.39
C ARG A 221 -2.63 5.76 -17.85
N VAL A 222 -3.77 5.72 -18.58
CA VAL A 222 -4.28 4.45 -19.11
C VAL A 222 -3.30 3.84 -20.11
N ARG A 223 -2.78 4.66 -21.04
CA ARG A 223 -1.80 4.19 -22.04
C ARG A 223 -0.48 3.70 -21.43
N GLU A 224 0.02 4.42 -20.43
CA GLU A 224 1.20 4.01 -19.68
C GLU A 224 0.95 2.69 -18.92
N ALA A 225 -0.22 2.56 -18.29
CA ALA A 225 -0.60 1.33 -17.59
C ALA A 225 -0.76 0.17 -18.55
N GLU A 226 -1.41 0.34 -19.68
CA GLU A 226 -1.57 -0.67 -20.74
C GLU A 226 -0.21 -1.24 -21.17
N LEU A 227 0.76 -0.37 -21.51
CA LEU A 227 2.13 -0.79 -21.85
C LEU A 227 2.81 -1.53 -20.70
N ALA A 228 2.61 -1.07 -19.45
CA ALA A 228 3.18 -1.72 -18.30
C ALA A 228 2.57 -3.13 -18.05
N TYR A 229 1.25 -3.29 -18.25
CA TYR A 229 0.57 -4.58 -18.16
C TYR A 229 1.01 -5.53 -19.26
N SER A 230 1.11 -5.07 -20.52
CA SER A 230 1.62 -5.85 -21.64
C SER A 230 3.03 -6.38 -21.39
N ALA A 231 3.92 -5.53 -20.87
CA ALA A 231 5.29 -5.94 -20.56
C ALA A 231 5.40 -6.90 -19.38
N LYS A 232 4.50 -6.80 -18.40
CA LYS A 232 4.64 -7.46 -17.10
C LYS A 232 3.81 -8.74 -16.96
N TYR A 233 2.66 -8.82 -17.61
CA TYR A 233 1.67 -9.88 -17.48
C TYR A 233 1.20 -10.47 -18.83
N PRO A 234 2.12 -10.72 -19.81
CA PRO A 234 1.70 -11.18 -21.14
C PRO A 234 0.99 -12.53 -21.08
N ARG A 235 1.43 -13.44 -20.22
CA ARG A 235 0.82 -14.78 -20.09
C ARG A 235 -0.53 -14.73 -19.38
N GLU A 236 -0.62 -13.97 -18.31
CA GLU A 236 -1.83 -13.82 -17.50
C GLU A 236 -2.94 -13.13 -18.28
N LEU A 237 -2.59 -12.25 -19.21
CA LEU A 237 -3.53 -11.54 -20.08
C LEU A 237 -3.73 -12.19 -21.45
N GLY A 238 -3.00 -13.29 -21.77
CA GLY A 238 -3.21 -14.08 -22.96
C GLY A 238 -2.66 -13.45 -24.25
N LEU A 239 -1.52 -12.73 -24.14
CA LEU A 239 -0.81 -12.11 -25.28
C LEU A 239 0.13 -13.07 -25.98
#